data_f7dbe8633c66bfd8dc8ea14a40053c1d
#
_entry.id   f7dbe8633c66bfd8dc8ea14a40053c1d
#
_cell.length_a   1.000
_cell.length_b   1.000
_cell.length_c   1.000
_cell.angle_alpha   90.00
_cell.angle_beta   90.00
_cell.angle_gamma   90.00
#
_symmetry.space_group_name_H-M   'P 1'
#
loop_
_entity.id
_entity.type
_entity.pdbx_description
1 polymer ?
#
loop_
_entity_poly.entity_id
_entity_poly.type
_entity_poly.pdbx_seq_one_letter_code
_entity_poly.pdbx_strand_id
1 'polypeptide(L)'
;MYTVLDASMLGIPRSLSELAPLCAARGIAGLSAPAAILDDPRAGTEAAAMMRDLGLQWGLMPMTADFYAWDLGDDAFEAALRALETRACAAEKLGVRWAYNHVWSSSPRPFDENFDWHVRRVARVSRVLADHGIRYGLEFLGPHELQRLQPHPFVHTLAGVLAIADAAGGVAGFAFDTFHWYCGTNGDRDDLLYAVQHADRLVALHLNDAVAGVAHDQQRDMERRLPLETGVIDAKAVCTRFRAAGYAGPCMIEPFEPARTRFAAMSAEEAVDAAGAVFRKLDLL
;
A
#
# COMPACT_ATOMS: atom_id res chain seq x y z
N MET A 1 -14.52 -1.45 4.86
CA MET A 1 -13.38 -0.72 4.24
C MET A 1 -13.80 0.68 3.87
N TYR A 2 -12.87 1.60 3.74
CA TYR A 2 -13.12 2.98 3.34
C TYR A 2 -12.17 3.42 2.24
N THR A 3 -12.64 4.32 1.37
CA THR A 3 -11.89 4.84 0.23
C THR A 3 -10.85 5.86 0.67
N VAL A 4 -9.63 5.74 0.15
CA VAL A 4 -8.53 6.67 0.42
C VAL A 4 -7.97 7.21 -0.88
N LEU A 5 -7.84 8.53 -0.99
CA LEU A 5 -7.05 9.16 -2.02
C LEU A 5 -5.58 9.21 -1.55
N ASP A 6 -4.72 8.47 -2.23
CA ASP A 6 -3.27 8.61 -2.04
C ASP A 6 -2.68 9.44 -3.18
N ALA A 7 -2.34 10.68 -2.87
CA ALA A 7 -1.82 11.61 -3.87
C ALA A 7 -0.46 11.16 -4.44
N SER A 8 0.36 10.48 -3.62
CA SER A 8 1.66 9.97 -4.04
C SER A 8 1.53 8.80 -5.03
N MET A 9 0.64 7.84 -4.73
CA MET A 9 0.37 6.71 -5.63
C MET A 9 -0.19 7.17 -6.97
N LEU A 10 -1.07 8.16 -6.95
CA LEU A 10 -1.67 8.72 -8.16
C LEU A 10 -0.76 9.72 -8.90
N GLY A 11 0.34 10.14 -8.28
CA GLY A 11 1.21 11.18 -8.87
C GLY A 11 0.58 12.57 -8.89
N ILE A 12 -0.33 12.88 -7.97
CA ILE A 12 -1.03 14.18 -7.88
C ILE A 12 -0.14 15.18 -7.13
N PRO A 13 0.37 16.24 -7.77
CA PRO A 13 1.26 17.22 -7.14
C PRO A 13 0.45 18.32 -6.44
N ARG A 14 -0.46 17.95 -5.53
CA ARG A 14 -1.31 18.87 -4.77
C ARG A 14 -1.18 18.64 -3.28
N SER A 15 -1.39 19.69 -2.52
CA SER A 15 -1.32 19.64 -1.07
C SER A 15 -2.53 18.94 -0.45
N LEU A 16 -2.36 18.46 0.78
CA LEU A 16 -3.46 17.91 1.56
C LEU A 16 -4.60 18.93 1.73
N SER A 17 -4.26 20.21 1.96
CA SER A 17 -5.25 21.28 2.14
C SER A 17 -6.07 21.59 0.89
N GLU A 18 -5.53 21.35 -0.31
CA GLU A 18 -6.28 21.47 -1.56
C GLU A 18 -7.20 20.25 -1.77
N LEU A 19 -6.73 19.06 -1.43
CA LEU A 19 -7.43 17.80 -1.74
C LEU A 19 -8.51 17.45 -0.69
N ALA A 20 -8.28 17.70 0.60
CA ALA A 20 -9.16 17.22 1.66
C ALA A 20 -10.61 17.76 1.56
N PRO A 21 -10.85 19.06 1.34
CA PRO A 21 -12.21 19.56 1.16
C PRO A 21 -12.93 18.96 -0.05
N LEU A 22 -12.18 18.72 -1.14
CA LEU A 22 -12.71 18.11 -2.35
C LEU A 22 -13.06 16.63 -2.14
N CYS A 23 -12.21 15.88 -1.44
CA CYS A 23 -12.50 14.48 -1.08
C CYS A 23 -13.76 14.37 -0.23
N ALA A 24 -13.87 15.18 0.82
CA ALA A 24 -15.06 15.21 1.67
C ALA A 24 -16.35 15.52 0.87
N ALA A 25 -16.29 16.52 -0.01
CA ALA A 25 -17.43 16.91 -0.85
C ALA A 25 -17.85 15.83 -1.88
N ARG A 26 -16.95 14.92 -2.26
CA ARG A 26 -17.21 13.82 -3.21
C ARG A 26 -17.41 12.46 -2.53
N GLY A 27 -17.41 12.41 -1.20
CA GLY A 27 -17.63 11.18 -0.43
C GLY A 27 -16.42 10.26 -0.35
N ILE A 28 -15.23 10.68 -0.80
CA ILE A 28 -13.97 9.93 -0.57
C ILE A 28 -13.66 10.05 0.92
N ALA A 29 -13.55 8.91 1.61
CA ALA A 29 -13.58 8.87 3.07
C ALA A 29 -12.24 9.23 3.74
N GLY A 30 -11.14 9.28 3.00
CA GLY A 30 -9.85 9.58 3.61
C GLY A 30 -8.74 9.95 2.63
N LEU A 31 -7.61 10.37 3.19
CA LEU A 31 -6.36 10.63 2.47
C LEU A 31 -5.18 10.02 3.22
N SER A 32 -4.15 9.62 2.48
CA SER A 32 -2.88 9.21 3.07
C SER A 32 -2.12 10.43 3.62
N ALA A 33 -1.36 10.21 4.70
CA ALA A 33 -0.61 11.24 5.37
C ALA A 33 0.68 11.56 4.60
N PRO A 34 0.89 12.77 4.10
CA PRO A 34 2.18 13.14 3.51
C PRO A 34 3.28 13.24 4.58
N ALA A 35 4.53 12.92 4.21
CA ALA A 35 5.67 12.99 5.14
C ALA A 35 5.80 14.34 5.83
N ALA A 36 5.55 15.42 5.11
CA ALA A 36 5.70 16.80 5.61
C ALA A 36 4.88 17.08 6.88
N ILE A 37 3.68 16.49 7.03
CA ILE A 37 2.87 16.72 8.24
C ILE A 37 3.31 15.85 9.42
N LEU A 38 4.06 14.76 9.15
CA LEU A 38 4.62 13.91 10.19
C LEU A 38 5.98 14.40 10.67
N ASP A 39 6.67 15.15 9.83
CA ASP A 39 7.99 15.72 10.12
C ASP A 39 7.92 17.13 10.74
N ASP A 40 6.76 17.82 10.65
CA ASP A 40 6.47 19.12 11.26
C ASP A 40 5.27 19.05 12.21
N PRO A 41 5.47 19.13 13.54
CA PRO A 41 4.40 19.03 14.53
C PRO A 41 3.28 20.08 14.38
N ARG A 42 3.60 21.29 13.86
CA ARG A 42 2.61 22.35 13.64
C ARG A 42 1.73 22.01 12.45
N ALA A 43 2.34 21.69 11.31
CA ALA A 43 1.63 21.25 10.12
C ALA A 43 0.77 20.00 10.40
N GLY A 44 1.29 19.06 11.19
CA GLY A 44 0.55 17.88 11.64
C GLY A 44 -0.70 18.23 12.44
N THR A 45 -0.60 19.14 13.42
CA THR A 45 -1.73 19.57 14.24
C THR A 45 -2.82 20.24 13.39
N GLU A 46 -2.43 21.12 12.46
CA GLU A 46 -3.33 21.81 11.54
C GLU A 46 -4.04 20.78 10.61
N ALA A 47 -3.28 19.83 10.08
CA ALA A 47 -3.81 18.76 9.23
C ALA A 47 -4.80 17.83 9.98
N ALA A 48 -4.47 17.43 11.20
CA ALA A 48 -5.36 16.59 12.02
C ALA A 48 -6.67 17.30 12.36
N ALA A 49 -6.62 18.60 12.65
CA ALA A 49 -7.82 19.41 12.86
C ALA A 49 -8.70 19.44 11.59
N MET A 50 -8.09 19.73 10.44
CA MET A 50 -8.81 19.75 9.15
C MET A 50 -9.45 18.41 8.82
N MET A 51 -8.72 17.31 8.96
CA MET A 51 -9.25 15.96 8.68
C MET A 51 -10.44 15.64 9.59
N ARG A 52 -10.34 15.94 10.87
CA ARG A 52 -11.44 15.75 11.83
C ARG A 52 -12.66 16.62 11.49
N ASP A 53 -12.45 17.90 11.20
CA ASP A 53 -13.52 18.86 10.93
C ASP A 53 -14.28 18.54 9.62
N LEU A 54 -13.57 17.89 8.66
CA LEU A 54 -14.14 17.37 7.41
C LEU A 54 -14.71 15.94 7.55
N GLY A 55 -14.54 15.27 8.70
CA GLY A 55 -14.98 13.89 8.91
C GLY A 55 -14.17 12.86 8.12
N LEU A 56 -12.93 13.18 7.74
CA LEU A 56 -12.06 12.34 6.95
C LEU A 56 -11.17 11.43 7.83
N GLN A 57 -10.89 10.24 7.33
CA GLN A 57 -9.98 9.28 7.94
C GLN A 57 -8.57 9.36 7.34
N TRP A 58 -7.58 8.95 8.12
CA TRP A 58 -6.23 8.78 7.60
C TRP A 58 -6.10 7.44 6.85
N GLY A 59 -5.43 7.47 5.71
CA GLY A 59 -4.91 6.32 5.01
C GLY A 59 -3.52 5.93 5.53
N LEU A 60 -2.60 5.65 4.62
CA LEU A 60 -1.25 5.20 4.93
C LEU A 60 -0.35 6.36 5.39
N MET A 61 0.63 6.05 6.23
CA MET A 61 1.80 6.88 6.44
C MET A 61 2.96 6.42 5.55
N PRO A 62 3.79 7.34 5.03
CA PRO A 62 4.99 6.96 4.31
C PRO A 62 6.06 6.42 5.27
N MET A 63 6.70 5.33 4.88
CA MET A 63 7.84 4.78 5.61
C MET A 63 9.07 5.67 5.47
N THR A 64 10.03 5.54 6.38
CA THR A 64 11.27 6.33 6.38
C THR A 64 12.34 5.76 5.46
N ALA A 65 12.17 4.51 5.04
CA ALA A 65 13.02 3.82 4.10
C ALA A 65 12.28 2.64 3.44
N ASP A 66 12.81 2.15 2.32
CA ASP A 66 12.58 0.78 1.90
C ASP A 66 13.45 -0.14 2.76
N PHE A 67 12.88 -0.62 3.86
CA PHE A 67 13.58 -1.41 4.88
C PHE A 67 14.10 -2.75 4.38
N TYR A 68 13.61 -3.20 3.23
CA TYR A 68 13.94 -4.49 2.61
C TYR A 68 14.67 -4.35 1.28
N ALA A 69 15.10 -3.13 0.94
CA ALA A 69 16.04 -2.94 -0.16
C ALA A 69 17.34 -3.70 0.11
N TRP A 70 17.74 -4.50 -0.86
CA TRP A 70 18.91 -5.41 -0.71
C TRP A 70 20.25 -4.72 -0.45
N ASP A 71 20.36 -3.43 -0.81
CA ASP A 71 21.54 -2.57 -0.63
C ASP A 71 21.46 -1.70 0.63
N LEU A 72 20.37 -1.76 1.39
CA LEU A 72 20.26 -1.07 2.67
C LEU A 72 21.13 -1.76 3.72
N GLY A 73 22.32 -1.23 3.95
CA GLY A 73 23.26 -1.72 4.97
C GLY A 73 22.72 -1.56 6.40
N ASP A 74 23.36 -2.24 7.35
CA ASP A 74 22.85 -2.28 8.73
C ASP A 74 22.88 -0.91 9.42
N ASP A 75 23.94 -0.10 9.21
CA ASP A 75 24.00 1.26 9.79
C ASP A 75 22.89 2.16 9.25
N ALA A 76 22.58 2.08 7.96
CA ALA A 76 21.49 2.80 7.33
C ALA A 76 20.11 2.30 7.82
N PHE A 77 19.96 0.99 8.01
CA PHE A 77 18.78 0.39 8.61
C PHE A 77 18.54 0.91 10.04
N GLU A 78 19.58 0.97 10.89
CA GLU A 78 19.50 1.51 12.23
C GLU A 78 19.13 2.99 12.25
N ALA A 79 19.67 3.77 11.34
CA ALA A 79 19.32 5.18 11.20
C ALA A 79 17.86 5.37 10.75
N ALA A 80 17.42 4.58 9.76
CA ALA A 80 16.05 4.59 9.27
C ALA A 80 15.04 4.14 10.35
N LEU A 81 15.41 3.16 11.18
CA LEU A 81 14.57 2.69 12.28
C LEU A 81 14.38 3.74 13.37
N ARG A 82 15.45 4.49 13.72
CA ARG A 82 15.31 5.64 14.64
C ARG A 82 14.44 6.75 14.07
N ALA A 83 14.56 7.02 12.77
CA ALA A 83 13.68 7.97 12.09
C ALA A 83 12.22 7.49 12.07
N LEU A 84 12.01 6.17 11.90
CA LEU A 84 10.68 5.55 11.95
C LEU A 84 10.03 5.71 13.32
N GLU A 85 10.76 5.52 14.41
CA GLU A 85 10.28 5.74 15.78
C GLU A 85 9.73 7.17 15.97
N THR A 86 10.51 8.16 15.49
CA THR A 86 10.09 9.58 15.56
C THR A 86 8.81 9.81 14.73
N ARG A 87 8.76 9.27 13.52
CA ARG A 87 7.60 9.41 12.63
C ARG A 87 6.37 8.67 13.14
N ALA A 88 6.55 7.48 13.72
CA ALA A 88 5.48 6.70 14.32
C ALA A 88 4.86 7.43 15.54
N CYS A 89 5.68 8.05 16.38
CA CYS A 89 5.20 8.89 17.47
C CYS A 89 4.36 10.08 16.96
N ALA A 90 4.76 10.73 15.86
CA ALA A 90 3.97 11.79 15.24
C ALA A 90 2.66 11.23 14.67
N ALA A 91 2.72 10.11 13.94
CA ALA A 91 1.57 9.44 13.35
C ALA A 91 0.53 9.02 14.40
N GLU A 92 0.97 8.48 15.54
CA GLU A 92 0.11 8.14 16.67
C GLU A 92 -0.70 9.36 17.15
N LYS A 93 -0.04 10.50 17.35
CA LYS A 93 -0.68 11.77 17.80
C LYS A 93 -1.72 12.28 16.80
N LEU A 94 -1.50 12.06 15.51
CA LEU A 94 -2.41 12.47 14.45
C LEU A 94 -3.54 11.45 14.20
N GLY A 95 -3.45 10.25 14.78
CA GLY A 95 -4.40 9.17 14.57
C GLY A 95 -4.15 8.36 13.29
N VAL A 96 -2.98 8.46 12.67
CA VAL A 96 -2.59 7.61 11.53
C VAL A 96 -2.26 6.21 12.04
N ARG A 97 -2.83 5.18 11.43
CA ARG A 97 -2.81 3.80 11.97
C ARG A 97 -2.33 2.74 10.98
N TRP A 98 -1.88 3.12 9.80
CA TRP A 98 -1.61 2.18 8.72
C TRP A 98 -0.28 2.49 8.04
N ALA A 99 0.54 1.46 7.84
CA ALA A 99 1.82 1.54 7.13
C ALA A 99 2.16 0.22 6.44
N TYR A 100 2.94 0.25 5.38
CA TYR A 100 3.41 -0.95 4.69
C TYR A 100 4.80 -0.75 4.07
N ASN A 101 5.45 -1.86 3.75
CA ASN A 101 6.61 -1.92 2.85
C ASN A 101 6.47 -3.08 1.87
N HIS A 102 7.13 -2.94 0.73
CA HIS A 102 7.31 -4.03 -0.23
C HIS A 102 8.30 -5.07 0.30
N VAL A 103 8.10 -6.33 -0.08
CA VAL A 103 9.09 -7.39 -0.02
C VAL A 103 9.53 -7.68 -1.45
N TRP A 104 10.79 -7.38 -1.77
CA TRP A 104 11.33 -7.59 -3.11
C TRP A 104 11.34 -9.07 -3.48
N SER A 105 10.84 -9.40 -4.67
CA SER A 105 10.65 -10.77 -5.14
C SER A 105 11.91 -11.43 -5.74
N SER A 106 13.06 -10.76 -5.62
CA SER A 106 14.38 -11.33 -5.90
C SER A 106 15.46 -10.69 -5.02
N SER A 107 16.60 -11.34 -4.89
CA SER A 107 17.68 -10.92 -3.98
C SER A 107 19.05 -11.30 -4.50
N PRO A 108 20.11 -10.54 -4.16
CA PRO A 108 21.49 -11.00 -4.35
C PRO A 108 21.87 -12.12 -3.35
N ARG A 109 21.10 -12.33 -2.28
CA ARG A 109 21.29 -13.39 -1.28
C ARG A 109 20.52 -14.64 -1.67
N PRO A 110 21.04 -15.87 -1.38
CA PRO A 110 20.25 -17.10 -1.44
C PRO A 110 18.96 -17.02 -0.61
N PHE A 111 17.95 -17.83 -0.96
CA PHE A 111 16.61 -17.75 -0.37
C PHE A 111 16.62 -17.79 1.17
N ASP A 112 17.28 -18.78 1.78
CA ASP A 112 17.26 -18.98 3.24
C ASP A 112 17.93 -17.81 3.97
N GLU A 113 19.06 -17.34 3.46
CA GLU A 113 19.78 -16.18 4.03
C GLU A 113 18.91 -14.90 3.94
N ASN A 114 18.22 -14.72 2.81
CA ASN A 114 17.35 -13.57 2.59
C ASN A 114 16.09 -13.65 3.45
N PHE A 115 15.56 -14.85 3.65
CA PHE A 115 14.42 -15.08 4.53
C PHE A 115 14.75 -14.71 5.97
N ASP A 116 15.85 -15.23 6.52
CA ASP A 116 16.32 -14.90 7.87
C ASP A 116 16.64 -13.41 8.03
N TRP A 117 17.18 -12.80 6.99
CA TRP A 117 17.48 -11.37 6.99
C TRP A 117 16.18 -10.54 7.06
N HIS A 118 15.12 -10.91 6.30
CA HIS A 118 13.82 -10.27 6.38
C HIS A 118 13.18 -10.48 7.74
N VAL A 119 13.17 -11.70 8.26
CA VAL A 119 12.58 -12.02 9.59
C VAL A 119 13.14 -11.10 10.67
N ARG A 120 14.46 -10.93 10.73
CA ARG A 120 15.10 -10.05 11.72
C ARG A 120 14.69 -8.59 11.57
N ARG A 121 14.60 -8.08 10.34
CA ARG A 121 14.22 -6.69 10.07
C ARG A 121 12.73 -6.46 10.27
N VAL A 122 11.88 -7.36 9.77
CA VAL A 122 10.42 -7.28 9.97
C VAL A 122 10.06 -7.27 11.45
N ALA A 123 10.68 -8.13 12.27
CA ALA A 123 10.44 -8.15 13.70
C ALA A 123 10.71 -6.80 14.37
N ARG A 124 11.74 -6.08 13.93
CA ARG A 124 12.11 -4.78 14.49
C ARG A 124 11.21 -3.65 14.01
N VAL A 125 10.94 -3.60 12.71
CA VAL A 125 10.05 -2.58 12.10
C VAL A 125 8.65 -2.71 12.66
N SER A 126 8.09 -3.93 12.69
CA SER A 126 6.74 -4.17 13.20
C SER A 126 6.61 -3.84 14.69
N ARG A 127 7.64 -4.07 15.49
CA ARG A 127 7.62 -3.69 16.90
C ARG A 127 7.52 -2.18 17.07
N VAL A 128 8.38 -1.41 16.40
CA VAL A 128 8.33 0.06 16.44
C VAL A 128 6.94 0.57 16.08
N LEU A 129 6.35 0.08 15.00
CA LEU A 129 5.03 0.52 14.58
C LEU A 129 3.92 0.09 15.55
N ALA A 130 3.98 -1.14 16.06
CA ALA A 130 3.00 -1.66 17.01
C ALA A 130 3.02 -0.91 18.36
N ASP A 131 4.19 -0.51 18.85
CA ASP A 131 4.34 0.28 20.08
C ASP A 131 3.60 1.64 19.99
N HIS A 132 3.37 2.14 18.76
CA HIS A 132 2.57 3.34 18.45
C HIS A 132 1.16 3.04 17.94
N GLY A 133 0.69 1.79 18.03
CA GLY A 133 -0.64 1.38 17.59
C GLY A 133 -0.85 1.47 16.07
N ILE A 134 0.23 1.40 15.29
CA ILE A 134 0.20 1.41 13.82
C ILE A 134 0.23 -0.03 13.31
N ARG A 135 -0.76 -0.40 12.51
CA ARG A 135 -0.80 -1.69 11.83
C ARG A 135 0.15 -1.66 10.64
N TYR A 136 0.99 -2.68 10.56
CA TYR A 136 2.03 -2.78 9.54
C TYR A 136 1.81 -3.96 8.61
N GLY A 137 1.86 -3.72 7.31
CA GLY A 137 1.70 -4.73 6.27
C GLY A 137 2.96 -4.96 5.44
N LEU A 138 3.15 -6.19 5.01
CA LEU A 138 4.13 -6.56 4.00
C LEU A 138 3.41 -6.74 2.67
N GLU A 139 3.89 -6.10 1.62
CA GLU A 139 3.38 -6.27 0.27
C GLU A 139 4.30 -7.16 -0.54
N PHE A 140 3.76 -8.24 -1.10
CA PHE A 140 4.49 -9.08 -2.04
C PHE A 140 4.47 -8.47 -3.44
N LEU A 141 5.57 -8.61 -4.19
CA LEU A 141 5.70 -8.11 -5.55
C LEU A 141 5.59 -9.27 -6.56
N GLY A 142 4.47 -9.31 -7.31
CA GLY A 142 4.17 -10.40 -8.23
C GLY A 142 4.80 -10.35 -9.62
N PRO A 143 5.12 -9.17 -10.23
CA PRO A 143 5.63 -9.11 -11.59
C PRO A 143 6.88 -9.95 -11.82
N HIS A 144 6.89 -10.73 -12.90
CA HIS A 144 8.00 -11.63 -13.23
C HIS A 144 9.31 -10.91 -13.53
N GLU A 145 9.28 -9.66 -14.00
CA GLU A 145 10.48 -8.85 -14.18
C GLU A 145 11.18 -8.58 -12.84
N LEU A 146 10.41 -8.35 -11.76
CA LEU A 146 10.95 -8.14 -10.41
C LEU A 146 11.49 -9.44 -9.79
N GLN A 147 10.89 -10.59 -10.12
CA GLN A 147 11.39 -11.90 -9.68
C GLN A 147 12.74 -12.27 -10.31
N ARG A 148 13.09 -11.63 -11.44
CA ARG A 148 14.32 -11.87 -12.21
C ARG A 148 15.32 -10.72 -12.12
N LEU A 149 15.03 -9.70 -11.32
CA LEU A 149 15.89 -8.52 -11.20
C LEU A 149 17.23 -8.84 -10.54
N GLN A 150 17.24 -9.83 -9.63
CA GLN A 150 18.42 -10.28 -8.90
C GLN A 150 18.63 -11.79 -9.13
N PRO A 151 19.85 -12.33 -8.84
CA PRO A 151 20.22 -13.73 -9.13
C PRO A 151 19.32 -14.79 -8.46
N HIS A 152 18.78 -14.49 -7.27
CA HIS A 152 17.99 -15.45 -6.52
C HIS A 152 16.51 -15.00 -6.44
N PRO A 153 15.57 -15.76 -6.99
CA PRO A 153 14.14 -15.53 -6.77
C PRO A 153 13.81 -15.57 -5.27
N PHE A 154 12.84 -14.73 -4.89
CA PHE A 154 12.40 -14.65 -3.51
C PHE A 154 10.87 -14.66 -3.41
N VAL A 155 10.35 -14.35 -2.24
CA VAL A 155 8.90 -14.33 -1.95
C VAL A 155 8.17 -13.35 -2.88
N HIS A 156 7.13 -13.86 -3.56
CA HIS A 156 6.31 -13.11 -4.51
C HIS A 156 4.82 -13.43 -4.43
N THR A 157 4.41 -14.08 -3.32
CA THR A 157 3.01 -14.43 -3.05
C THR A 157 2.62 -14.06 -1.63
N LEU A 158 1.31 -13.99 -1.36
CA LEU A 158 0.80 -13.73 -0.02
C LEU A 158 1.29 -14.75 1.01
N ALA A 159 1.23 -16.05 0.68
CA ALA A 159 1.69 -17.09 1.59
C ALA A 159 3.15 -16.89 2.02
N GLY A 160 4.00 -16.44 1.09
CA GLY A 160 5.39 -16.16 1.39
C GLY A 160 5.59 -14.96 2.34
N VAL A 161 4.89 -13.85 2.13
CA VAL A 161 5.02 -12.70 3.05
C VAL A 161 4.42 -12.99 4.42
N LEU A 162 3.35 -13.78 4.49
CA LEU A 162 2.80 -14.22 5.78
C LEU A 162 3.75 -15.17 6.51
N ALA A 163 4.48 -16.04 5.80
CA ALA A 163 5.51 -16.88 6.41
C ALA A 163 6.63 -16.04 7.05
N ILE A 164 7.08 -14.96 6.38
CA ILE A 164 8.04 -14.00 6.95
C ILE A 164 7.43 -13.33 8.19
N ALA A 165 6.21 -12.82 8.10
CA ALA A 165 5.52 -12.14 9.19
C ALA A 165 5.36 -13.04 10.43
N ASP A 166 4.98 -14.30 10.23
CA ASP A 166 4.80 -15.28 11.31
C ASP A 166 6.13 -15.63 11.97
N ALA A 167 7.18 -15.88 11.18
CA ALA A 167 8.53 -16.11 11.69
C ALA A 167 9.09 -14.89 12.45
N ALA A 168 8.67 -13.68 12.08
CA ALA A 168 9.04 -12.42 12.75
C ALA A 168 8.22 -12.12 14.01
N GLY A 169 7.35 -13.03 14.45
CA GLY A 169 6.54 -12.89 15.68
C GLY A 169 5.06 -12.60 15.44
N GLY A 170 4.57 -12.63 14.20
CA GLY A 170 3.15 -12.56 13.85
C GLY A 170 2.50 -11.19 14.01
N VAL A 171 3.27 -10.13 14.28
CA VAL A 171 2.75 -8.76 14.48
C VAL A 171 2.41 -8.09 13.13
N ALA A 172 3.22 -8.33 12.10
CA ALA A 172 2.96 -7.81 10.78
C ALA A 172 1.79 -8.53 10.09
N GLY A 173 0.99 -7.77 9.38
CA GLY A 173 0.01 -8.26 8.43
C GLY A 173 0.51 -8.13 6.99
N PHE A 174 -0.41 -7.86 6.07
CA PHE A 174 -0.08 -7.70 4.66
C PHE A 174 -0.82 -6.53 4.01
N ALA A 175 -0.25 -5.97 2.96
CA ALA A 175 -0.96 -5.21 1.96
C ALA A 175 -1.28 -6.12 0.77
N PHE A 176 -2.49 -6.02 0.25
CA PHE A 176 -2.92 -6.82 -0.90
C PHE A 176 -3.11 -5.91 -2.11
N ASP A 177 -2.22 -6.05 -3.09
CA ASP A 177 -2.32 -5.39 -4.37
C ASP A 177 -2.87 -6.34 -5.43
N THR A 178 -3.93 -5.92 -6.12
CA THR A 178 -4.61 -6.74 -7.11
C THR A 178 -3.74 -7.03 -8.34
N PHE A 179 -2.82 -6.12 -8.71
CA PHE A 179 -1.89 -6.34 -9.82
C PHE A 179 -0.80 -7.33 -9.45
N HIS A 180 -0.24 -7.22 -8.24
CA HIS A 180 0.75 -8.17 -7.76
C HIS A 180 0.18 -9.59 -7.63
N TRP A 181 -1.04 -9.71 -7.11
CA TRP A 181 -1.75 -11.00 -7.09
C TRP A 181 -1.94 -11.56 -8.51
N TYR A 182 -2.42 -10.72 -9.46
CA TYR A 182 -2.61 -11.16 -10.84
C TYR A 182 -1.29 -11.59 -11.50
N CYS A 183 -0.22 -10.80 -11.37
CA CYS A 183 1.07 -11.11 -11.97
C CYS A 183 1.73 -12.37 -11.36
N GLY A 184 1.66 -12.52 -10.05
CA GLY A 184 2.34 -13.59 -9.33
C GLY A 184 1.64 -14.95 -9.45
N THR A 185 0.32 -14.97 -9.62
CA THR A 185 -0.48 -16.21 -9.53
C THR A 185 -1.47 -16.38 -10.69
N ASN A 186 -1.42 -15.52 -11.70
CA ASN A 186 -2.40 -15.46 -12.80
C ASN A 186 -3.83 -15.22 -12.29
N GLY A 187 -3.97 -14.45 -11.20
CA GLY A 187 -5.26 -14.21 -10.60
C GLY A 187 -5.89 -15.46 -9.98
N ASP A 188 -5.07 -16.36 -9.40
CA ASP A 188 -5.53 -17.61 -8.83
C ASP A 188 -6.57 -17.39 -7.74
N ARG A 189 -7.68 -18.12 -7.87
CA ARG A 189 -8.84 -17.96 -6.99
C ARG A 189 -8.57 -18.48 -5.57
N ASP A 190 -7.77 -19.50 -5.42
CA ASP A 190 -7.48 -20.10 -4.12
C ASP A 190 -6.53 -19.19 -3.32
N ASP A 191 -5.58 -18.50 -3.99
CA ASP A 191 -4.78 -17.45 -3.37
C ASP A 191 -5.63 -16.27 -2.89
N LEU A 192 -6.63 -15.85 -3.69
CA LEU A 192 -7.57 -14.82 -3.24
C LEU A 192 -8.41 -15.29 -2.04
N LEU A 193 -8.87 -16.54 -2.05
CA LEU A 193 -9.60 -17.10 -0.91
C LEU A 193 -8.72 -17.18 0.34
N TYR A 194 -7.47 -17.57 0.18
CA TYR A 194 -6.48 -17.55 1.26
C TYR A 194 -6.29 -16.12 1.82
N ALA A 195 -6.18 -15.11 0.96
CA ALA A 195 -6.09 -13.72 1.39
C ALA A 195 -7.34 -13.28 2.17
N VAL A 196 -8.52 -13.63 1.69
CA VAL A 196 -9.80 -13.31 2.34
C VAL A 196 -9.95 -14.01 3.70
N GLN A 197 -9.45 -15.22 3.87
CA GLN A 197 -9.43 -15.93 5.16
C GLN A 197 -8.53 -15.23 6.20
N HIS A 198 -7.54 -14.44 5.75
CA HIS A 198 -6.65 -13.67 6.61
C HIS A 198 -6.98 -12.16 6.60
N ALA A 199 -8.21 -11.78 6.28
CA ALA A 199 -8.63 -10.38 6.15
C ALA A 199 -8.46 -9.56 7.44
N ASP A 200 -8.41 -10.19 8.60
CA ASP A 200 -8.08 -9.58 9.89
C ASP A 200 -6.64 -9.04 9.96
N ARG A 201 -5.74 -9.60 9.13
CA ARG A 201 -4.34 -9.17 8.98
C ARG A 201 -4.13 -8.19 7.83
N LEU A 202 -5.14 -7.93 7.00
CA LEU A 202 -5.04 -6.97 5.90
C LEU A 202 -4.88 -5.55 6.45
N VAL A 203 -3.88 -4.84 5.95
CA VAL A 203 -3.52 -3.47 6.35
C VAL A 203 -3.97 -2.47 5.29
N ALA A 204 -3.79 -2.79 4.03
CA ALA A 204 -4.20 -1.95 2.91
C ALA A 204 -4.62 -2.81 1.72
N LEU A 205 -5.60 -2.32 0.97
CA LEU A 205 -6.03 -2.90 -0.30
C LEU A 205 -5.70 -1.92 -1.43
N HIS A 206 -4.77 -2.31 -2.31
CA HIS A 206 -4.36 -1.55 -3.48
C HIS A 206 -5.07 -2.12 -4.73
N LEU A 207 -5.75 -1.23 -5.45
CA LEU A 207 -6.59 -1.60 -6.58
C LEU A 207 -5.98 -1.12 -7.88
N ASN A 208 -5.84 -2.04 -8.81
CA ASN A 208 -5.28 -1.85 -10.13
C ASN A 208 -6.04 -2.67 -11.17
N ASP A 209 -5.69 -2.44 -12.43
CA ASP A 209 -5.98 -3.34 -13.54
C ASP A 209 -4.71 -3.57 -14.37
N ALA A 210 -4.70 -4.62 -15.14
CA ALA A 210 -3.57 -5.02 -15.98
C ALA A 210 -3.73 -4.54 -17.42
N VAL A 211 -2.66 -4.61 -18.21
CA VAL A 211 -2.71 -4.28 -19.64
C VAL A 211 -3.41 -5.40 -20.40
N ALA A 212 -4.49 -5.07 -21.12
CA ALA A 212 -5.23 -6.04 -21.92
C ALA A 212 -4.37 -6.65 -23.04
N GLY A 213 -4.52 -7.96 -23.26
CA GLY A 213 -3.80 -8.69 -24.31
C GLY A 213 -2.34 -9.01 -23.98
N VAL A 214 -1.87 -8.64 -22.78
CA VAL A 214 -0.55 -9.00 -22.26
C VAL A 214 -0.72 -10.12 -21.24
N ALA A 215 0.06 -11.20 -21.36
CA ALA A 215 0.02 -12.31 -20.42
C ALA A 215 0.48 -11.87 -19.02
N HIS A 216 -0.02 -12.52 -17.96
CA HIS A 216 0.26 -12.14 -16.58
C HIS A 216 1.76 -12.10 -16.25
N ASP A 217 2.54 -13.03 -16.82
CA ASP A 217 3.99 -13.13 -16.65
C ASP A 217 4.81 -12.16 -17.50
N GLN A 218 4.14 -11.41 -18.38
CA GLN A 218 4.71 -10.37 -19.24
C GLN A 218 4.25 -8.96 -18.85
N GLN A 219 3.36 -8.85 -17.88
CA GLN A 219 2.97 -7.56 -17.32
C GLN A 219 4.18 -6.85 -16.72
N ARG A 220 4.21 -5.52 -16.81
CA ARG A 220 5.26 -4.70 -16.25
C ARG A 220 4.76 -3.93 -15.04
N ASP A 221 5.56 -3.91 -13.98
CA ASP A 221 5.20 -3.29 -12.71
C ASP A 221 4.77 -1.83 -12.85
N MET A 222 5.50 -1.06 -13.64
CA MET A 222 5.23 0.37 -13.83
C MET A 222 4.18 0.70 -14.91
N GLU A 223 3.53 -0.31 -15.50
CA GLU A 223 2.54 -0.15 -16.57
C GLU A 223 1.18 -0.71 -16.14
N ARG A 224 0.60 -0.16 -15.08
CA ARG A 224 -0.69 -0.57 -14.55
C ARG A 224 -1.82 0.32 -15.06
N ARG A 225 -3.03 -0.20 -15.07
CA ARG A 225 -4.24 0.52 -15.45
C ARG A 225 -5.10 0.85 -14.22
N LEU A 226 -5.99 1.83 -14.37
CA LEU A 226 -7.00 2.10 -13.36
C LEU A 226 -7.91 0.87 -13.18
N PRO A 227 -8.39 0.60 -11.96
CA PRO A 227 -9.31 -0.50 -11.71
C PRO A 227 -10.50 -0.47 -12.70
N LEU A 228 -10.81 -1.62 -13.28
CA LEU A 228 -11.88 -1.83 -14.27
C LEU A 228 -11.70 -1.04 -15.60
N GLU A 229 -10.49 -0.56 -15.90
CA GLU A 229 -10.22 0.13 -17.18
C GLU A 229 -10.15 -0.88 -18.34
N THR A 230 -9.59 -2.05 -18.10
CA THR A 230 -9.43 -3.11 -19.09
C THR A 230 -10.29 -4.34 -18.81
N GLY A 231 -10.66 -4.55 -17.56
CA GLY A 231 -11.42 -5.71 -17.11
C GLY A 231 -10.62 -7.01 -17.03
N VAL A 232 -9.28 -6.93 -17.05
CA VAL A 232 -8.41 -8.09 -16.85
C VAL A 232 -8.45 -8.54 -15.40
N ILE A 233 -8.48 -7.58 -14.46
CA ILE A 233 -8.60 -7.85 -13.03
C ILE A 233 -9.97 -7.40 -12.55
N ASP A 234 -10.77 -8.33 -12.02
CA ASP A 234 -12.06 -8.00 -11.39
C ASP A 234 -11.85 -7.43 -9.97
N ALA A 235 -11.34 -6.20 -9.91
CA ALA A 235 -11.10 -5.49 -8.64
C ALA A 235 -12.40 -5.32 -7.82
N LYS A 236 -13.58 -5.25 -8.46
CA LYS A 236 -14.88 -5.16 -7.78
C LYS A 236 -15.21 -6.44 -7.01
N ALA A 237 -14.96 -7.62 -7.62
CA ALA A 237 -15.13 -8.90 -6.94
C ALA A 237 -14.17 -9.04 -5.75
N VAL A 238 -12.92 -8.57 -5.89
CA VAL A 238 -11.95 -8.55 -4.79
C VAL A 238 -12.45 -7.68 -3.62
N CYS A 239 -12.88 -6.46 -3.89
CA CYS A 239 -13.47 -5.56 -2.87
C CYS A 239 -14.67 -6.18 -2.16
N THR A 240 -15.57 -6.82 -2.92
CA THR A 240 -16.75 -7.47 -2.38
C THR A 240 -16.39 -8.59 -1.41
N ARG A 241 -15.39 -9.42 -1.73
CA ARG A 241 -14.94 -10.51 -0.87
C ARG A 241 -14.31 -10.03 0.42
N PHE A 242 -13.39 -9.05 0.37
CA PHE A 242 -12.78 -8.50 1.57
C PHE A 242 -13.78 -7.75 2.46
N ARG A 243 -14.75 -7.05 1.84
CA ARG A 243 -15.85 -6.41 2.60
C ARG A 243 -16.70 -7.46 3.31
N ALA A 244 -17.05 -8.55 2.64
CA ALA A 244 -17.83 -9.65 3.23
C ALA A 244 -17.07 -10.37 4.37
N ALA A 245 -15.74 -10.40 4.30
CA ALA A 245 -14.87 -10.92 5.36
C ALA A 245 -14.66 -9.95 6.53
N GLY A 246 -15.30 -8.76 6.50
CA GLY A 246 -15.23 -7.77 7.59
C GLY A 246 -14.05 -6.81 7.51
N TYR A 247 -13.30 -6.77 6.41
CA TYR A 247 -12.23 -5.77 6.27
C TYR A 247 -12.79 -4.35 6.31
N ALA A 248 -12.29 -3.54 7.24
CA ALA A 248 -12.73 -2.18 7.49
C ALA A 248 -11.62 -1.12 7.28
N GLY A 249 -10.44 -1.54 6.82
CA GLY A 249 -9.28 -0.66 6.61
C GLY A 249 -9.31 0.15 5.30
N PRO A 250 -8.19 0.83 4.98
CA PRO A 250 -8.05 1.69 3.81
C PRO A 250 -8.00 0.90 2.50
N CYS A 251 -8.68 1.44 1.49
CA CYS A 251 -8.69 0.91 0.13
C CYS A 251 -8.39 2.06 -0.84
N MET A 252 -7.42 1.88 -1.71
CA MET A 252 -6.94 2.92 -2.62
C MET A 252 -6.67 2.40 -4.02
N ILE A 253 -6.66 3.30 -4.99
CA ILE A 253 -6.27 3.00 -6.37
C ILE A 253 -4.80 3.34 -6.55
N GLU A 254 -4.05 2.41 -7.14
CA GLU A 254 -2.60 2.54 -7.34
C GLU A 254 -2.18 2.25 -8.78
N PRO A 255 -2.64 3.02 -9.75
CA PRO A 255 -2.17 2.86 -11.11
C PRO A 255 -0.75 3.41 -11.25
N PHE A 256 -0.06 2.92 -12.29
CA PHE A 256 1.16 3.58 -12.74
C PHE A 256 0.93 4.23 -14.13
N GLU A 257 1.88 4.11 -15.03
CA GLU A 257 1.72 4.74 -16.36
C GLU A 257 0.70 3.99 -17.24
N PRO A 258 -0.09 4.71 -18.02
CA PRO A 258 -0.07 6.17 -18.26
C PRO A 258 -0.98 6.99 -17.30
N ALA A 259 -1.60 6.37 -16.32
CA ALA A 259 -2.58 7.05 -15.46
C ALA A 259 -1.92 8.14 -14.61
N ARG A 260 -0.74 7.89 -14.03
CA ARG A 260 -0.02 8.88 -13.21
C ARG A 260 0.29 10.16 -13.97
N THR A 261 0.76 10.05 -15.22
CA THR A 261 0.98 11.22 -16.08
C THR A 261 -0.30 12.01 -16.30
N ARG A 262 -1.44 11.32 -16.49
CA ARG A 262 -2.76 11.97 -16.63
C ARG A 262 -3.16 12.71 -15.34
N PHE A 263 -3.08 12.06 -14.18
CA PHE A 263 -3.40 12.67 -12.90
C PHE A 263 -2.50 13.86 -12.54
N ALA A 264 -1.21 13.78 -12.86
CA ALA A 264 -0.27 14.88 -12.62
C ALA A 264 -0.62 16.16 -13.40
N ALA A 265 -1.26 16.04 -14.56
CA ALA A 265 -1.68 17.15 -15.38
C ALA A 265 -3.03 17.76 -14.97
N MET A 266 -3.79 17.10 -14.11
CA MET A 266 -5.13 17.53 -13.67
C MET A 266 -5.05 18.65 -12.62
N SER A 267 -6.09 19.48 -12.54
CA SER A 267 -6.37 20.29 -11.37
C SER A 267 -6.73 19.39 -10.17
N ALA A 268 -6.71 19.93 -8.96
CA ALA A 268 -7.12 19.18 -7.77
C ALA A 268 -8.54 18.63 -7.89
N GLU A 269 -9.47 19.45 -8.42
CA GLU A 269 -10.86 19.08 -8.61
C GLU A 269 -11.02 17.95 -9.63
N GLU A 270 -10.39 18.08 -10.80
CA GLU A 270 -10.41 17.04 -11.84
C GLU A 270 -9.83 15.70 -11.34
N ALA A 271 -8.73 15.75 -10.59
CA ALA A 271 -8.08 14.55 -10.05
C ALA A 271 -8.97 13.83 -9.02
N VAL A 272 -9.61 14.59 -8.11
CA VAL A 272 -10.53 14.02 -7.13
C VAL A 272 -11.80 13.47 -7.80
N ASP A 273 -12.33 14.17 -8.81
CA ASP A 273 -13.48 13.70 -9.58
C ASP A 273 -13.16 12.42 -10.36
N ALA A 274 -11.99 12.34 -10.97
CA ALA A 274 -11.52 11.15 -11.68
C ALA A 274 -11.35 9.95 -10.74
N ALA A 275 -10.71 10.13 -9.59
CA ALA A 275 -10.58 9.09 -8.57
C ALA A 275 -11.95 8.65 -8.01
N GLY A 276 -12.83 9.60 -7.72
CA GLY A 276 -14.19 9.34 -7.27
C GLY A 276 -15.02 8.56 -8.31
N ALA A 277 -14.81 8.81 -9.61
CA ALA A 277 -15.45 8.04 -10.67
C ALA A 277 -15.00 6.57 -10.68
N VAL A 278 -13.73 6.28 -10.40
CA VAL A 278 -13.22 4.91 -10.26
C VAL A 278 -13.85 4.23 -9.05
N PHE A 279 -13.86 4.89 -7.88
CA PHE A 279 -14.47 4.34 -6.67
C PHE A 279 -15.96 4.05 -6.83
N ARG A 280 -16.72 4.89 -7.54
CA ARG A 280 -18.13 4.61 -7.86
C ARG A 280 -18.32 3.37 -8.74
N LYS A 281 -17.47 3.16 -9.74
CA LYS A 281 -17.51 1.93 -10.57
C LYS A 281 -17.25 0.66 -9.74
N LEU A 282 -16.48 0.79 -8.67
CA LEU A 282 -16.16 -0.29 -7.73
C LEU A 282 -17.26 -0.50 -6.65
N ASP A 283 -18.34 0.29 -6.63
CA ASP A 283 -19.36 0.34 -5.57
C ASP A 283 -18.76 0.65 -4.18
N LEU A 284 -17.81 1.59 -4.14
CA LEU A 284 -17.12 2.01 -2.92
C LEU A 284 -17.55 3.42 -2.46
N LEU A 285 -18.26 4.17 -3.29
CA LEU A 285 -18.89 5.48 -3.00
C LEU A 285 -20.38 5.41 -3.25
#